data_3ddaf1e55f5bcbd3e5c38965eb02f7d6
#
_entry.id   3ddaf1e55f5bcbd3e5c38965eb02f7d6
#
_cell.length_a   1.000
_cell.length_b   1.000
_cell.length_c   1.000
_cell.angle_alpha   90.00
_cell.angle_beta   90.00
_cell.angle_gamma   90.00
#
_symmetry.space_group_name_H-M   'P 1'
#
loop_
_entity.id
_entity.type
_entity.pdbx_description
1 polymer ?
#
loop_
_entity_poly.entity_id
_entity_poly.type
_entity_poly.pdbx_seq_one_letter_code
_entity_poly.pdbx_strand_id
1 'polypeptide(L)'
;SNAKGNASNQGKVESFHQAGGSLNVNFLNRRSWTLGTSFGYQYTAFNVQEPDLSTQPLRMRTQDFHYHYESLNFSYFSKLFGKMVIYSASFMTDGSDKGIERMRGLLTGTWVLKATRDVQMTIGLLGFIDPAAIIPVVPTFTYKQQYRDGWMIDVLLPKGAYLRKTMLRNGRLSLGADLSTTTFYLYDFLGSDKVYTLSQMEINSGLTYEHNLGRSFIATLKSGMKTIPRSRIFEKSERQNNYVWEASADPSFYVNLGLSFNPFAKKRR
;
A
#
# COMPACT_ATOMS: atom_id res chain seq x y z
N SER A 1 31.64 9.29 -11.29
CA SER A 1 31.85 9.42 -9.82
C SER A 1 30.57 9.93 -9.20
N ASN A 2 29.82 9.02 -8.58
CA ASN A 2 28.57 9.36 -7.89
C ASN A 2 28.93 10.02 -6.56
N ALA A 3 28.76 11.33 -6.47
CA ALA A 3 28.81 12.04 -5.20
C ALA A 3 27.56 11.64 -4.39
N LYS A 4 27.75 10.79 -3.37
CA LYS A 4 26.77 10.60 -2.32
C LYS A 4 26.71 11.89 -1.51
N GLY A 5 25.72 12.73 -1.78
CA GLY A 5 25.50 13.94 -1.01
C GLY A 5 25.03 13.58 0.39
N ASN A 6 25.89 13.72 1.38
CA ASN A 6 25.49 13.79 2.78
C ASN A 6 24.80 15.15 2.98
N ALA A 7 23.49 15.19 2.88
CA ALA A 7 22.71 16.38 3.19
C ALA A 7 22.59 16.51 4.73
N SER A 8 23.49 17.33 5.31
CA SER A 8 23.40 17.78 6.71
C SER A 8 22.46 19.00 6.90
N ASN A 9 21.60 19.31 5.93
CA ASN A 9 20.54 20.31 6.09
C ASN A 9 19.20 19.57 6.27
N GLN A 10 18.87 19.32 7.53
CA GLN A 10 17.63 18.69 7.94
C GLN A 10 16.49 19.71 7.94
N GLY A 11 15.73 19.79 6.86
CA GLY A 11 14.38 20.33 6.91
C GLY A 11 13.52 19.43 7.81
N LYS A 12 12.94 19.98 8.88
CA LYS A 12 12.08 19.21 9.79
C LYS A 12 10.65 19.19 9.22
N VAL A 13 10.13 18.02 8.91
CA VAL A 13 8.71 17.85 8.59
C VAL A 13 7.91 17.95 9.89
N GLU A 14 7.11 19.00 10.05
CA GLU A 14 6.30 19.23 11.27
C GLU A 14 4.97 18.50 11.24
N SER A 15 4.34 18.43 10.08
CA SER A 15 3.06 17.75 9.94
C SER A 15 2.89 17.13 8.57
N PHE A 16 2.16 16.04 8.56
CA PHE A 16 1.85 15.25 7.38
C PHE A 16 0.35 14.96 7.37
N HIS A 17 -0.31 15.37 6.31
CA HIS A 17 -1.74 15.10 6.09
C HIS A 17 -1.92 14.28 4.83
N GLN A 18 -2.71 13.23 4.92
CA GLN A 18 -3.01 12.37 3.79
C GLN A 18 -4.51 12.10 3.72
N ALA A 19 -5.08 12.26 2.54
CA ALA A 19 -6.44 11.88 2.23
C ALA A 19 -6.47 11.03 0.96
N GLY A 20 -7.35 10.06 0.89
CA GLY A 20 -7.43 9.22 -0.30
C GLY A 20 -8.67 8.34 -0.32
N GLY A 21 -8.92 7.79 -1.49
CA GLY A 21 -10.01 6.88 -1.73
C GLY A 21 -9.68 5.86 -2.81
N SER A 22 -10.35 4.72 -2.77
CA SER A 22 -10.23 3.72 -3.81
C SER A 22 -11.57 3.07 -4.13
N LEU A 23 -11.72 2.67 -5.38
CA LEU A 23 -12.86 1.95 -5.89
C LEU A 23 -12.37 0.66 -6.55
N ASN A 24 -12.97 -0.48 -6.17
CA ASN A 24 -12.67 -1.77 -6.77
C ASN A 24 -13.97 -2.40 -7.25
N VAL A 25 -14.05 -2.77 -8.53
CA VAL A 25 -15.23 -3.34 -9.14
C VAL A 25 -14.89 -4.58 -9.94
N ASN A 26 -15.46 -5.72 -9.57
CA ASN A 26 -15.45 -6.93 -10.41
C ASN A 26 -16.68 -6.92 -11.30
N PHE A 27 -16.51 -6.60 -12.58
CA PHE A 27 -17.62 -6.47 -13.53
C PHE A 27 -17.92 -7.76 -14.28
N LEU A 28 -16.96 -8.69 -14.37
CA LEU A 28 -17.20 -10.04 -14.89
C LEU A 28 -16.77 -11.09 -13.86
N ASN A 29 -17.71 -11.95 -13.51
CA ASN A 29 -17.46 -13.02 -12.54
C ASN A 29 -18.03 -14.33 -13.10
N ARG A 30 -17.12 -15.22 -13.52
CA ARG A 30 -17.43 -16.54 -14.05
C ARG A 30 -16.91 -17.61 -13.09
N ARG A 31 -17.33 -18.85 -13.30
CA ARG A 31 -16.94 -19.96 -12.42
C ARG A 31 -15.42 -20.18 -12.37
N SER A 32 -14.74 -19.98 -13.50
CA SER A 32 -13.29 -20.25 -13.64
C SER A 32 -12.43 -18.99 -13.73
N TRP A 33 -13.02 -17.80 -13.86
CA TRP A 33 -12.25 -16.56 -13.96
C TRP A 33 -13.06 -15.34 -13.53
N THR A 34 -12.33 -14.30 -13.16
CA THR A 34 -12.91 -12.99 -12.84
C THR A 34 -12.13 -11.89 -13.55
N LEU A 35 -12.81 -10.82 -13.91
CA LEU A 35 -12.22 -9.60 -14.45
C LEU A 35 -12.78 -8.40 -13.71
N GLY A 36 -11.90 -7.53 -13.24
CA GLY A 36 -12.27 -6.35 -12.48
C GLY A 36 -11.32 -5.20 -12.74
N THR A 37 -11.68 -4.04 -12.21
CA THR A 37 -10.87 -2.82 -12.26
C THR A 37 -10.74 -2.24 -10.87
N SER A 38 -9.63 -1.55 -10.64
CA SER A 38 -9.42 -0.75 -9.43
C SER A 38 -9.00 0.65 -9.84
N PHE A 39 -9.47 1.62 -9.11
CA PHE A 39 -9.06 3.02 -9.20
C PHE A 39 -8.71 3.50 -7.80
N GLY A 40 -7.66 4.29 -7.66
CA GLY A 40 -7.29 4.92 -6.40
C GLY A 40 -6.73 6.30 -6.61
N TYR A 41 -6.99 7.17 -5.63
CA TYR A 41 -6.47 8.52 -5.58
C TYR A 41 -6.00 8.83 -4.17
N GLN A 42 -4.88 9.51 -4.07
CA GLN A 42 -4.26 9.93 -2.82
C GLN A 42 -3.72 11.34 -2.95
N TYR A 43 -4.12 12.18 -2.00
CA TYR A 43 -3.57 13.50 -1.78
C TYR A 43 -2.70 13.48 -0.54
N THR A 44 -1.54 14.12 -0.60
CA THR A 44 -0.59 14.20 0.52
C THR A 44 -0.02 15.60 0.61
N ALA A 45 -0.10 16.22 1.78
CA ALA A 45 0.48 17.53 2.05
C ALA A 45 1.52 17.43 3.18
N PHE A 46 2.68 18.03 2.94
CA PHE A 46 3.76 18.17 3.91
C PHE A 46 3.95 19.63 4.26
N ASN A 47 4.09 19.93 5.53
CA ASN A 47 4.58 21.21 6.02
C ASN A 47 6.07 21.05 6.38
N VAL A 48 6.93 21.68 5.59
CA VAL A 48 8.37 21.65 5.78
C VAL A 48 8.84 23.00 6.32
N GLN A 49 9.60 22.98 7.41
CA GLN A 49 10.37 24.14 7.85
C GLN A 49 11.69 24.17 7.08
N GLU A 50 11.85 25.11 6.20
CA GLU A 50 13.16 25.39 5.57
C GLU A 50 14.00 26.27 6.50
N PRO A 51 15.24 25.88 6.85
CA PRO A 51 16.15 26.78 7.54
C PRO A 51 16.53 27.90 6.58
N ASP A 52 16.11 29.12 6.87
CA ASP A 52 16.51 30.28 6.10
C ASP A 52 17.97 30.61 6.36
N LEU A 53 18.78 30.66 5.28
CA LEU A 53 20.19 31.06 5.31
C LEU A 53 20.36 32.59 5.45
N SER A 54 19.30 33.35 5.52
CA SER A 54 19.29 34.80 5.70
C SER A 54 18.30 35.22 6.77
N THR A 55 18.76 35.51 7.96
CA THR A 55 18.19 36.30 9.11
C THR A 55 16.67 36.64 9.13
N GLN A 56 15.79 35.85 8.50
CA GLN A 56 14.34 36.06 8.51
C GLN A 56 13.59 34.85 9.12
N PRO A 57 12.37 35.03 9.68
CA PRO A 57 11.66 33.99 10.39
C PRO A 57 11.38 32.81 9.46
N LEU A 58 11.54 31.60 9.99
CA LEU A 58 11.26 30.30 9.36
C LEU A 58 10.04 30.35 8.43
N ARG A 59 10.23 30.20 7.13
CA ARG A 59 9.14 30.09 6.18
C ARG A 59 8.60 28.66 6.18
N MET A 60 7.34 28.51 6.56
CA MET A 60 6.60 27.29 6.30
C MET A 60 6.25 27.21 4.82
N ARG A 61 6.71 26.16 4.15
CA ARG A 61 6.30 25.84 2.80
C ARG A 61 5.46 24.57 2.82
N THR A 62 4.23 24.68 2.36
CA THR A 62 3.37 23.52 2.12
C THR A 62 3.70 22.97 0.74
N GLN A 63 4.04 21.69 0.67
CA GLN A 63 4.23 20.97 -0.58
C GLN A 63 3.19 19.87 -0.65
N ASP A 64 2.43 19.82 -1.74
CA ASP A 64 1.36 18.87 -1.97
C ASP A 64 1.69 17.93 -3.13
N PHE A 65 1.20 16.71 -3.01
CA PHE A 65 1.41 15.65 -3.99
C PHE A 65 0.11 14.93 -4.26
N HIS A 66 -0.14 14.72 -5.53
CA HIS A 66 -1.26 13.95 -6.03
C HIS A 66 -0.73 12.63 -6.59
N TYR A 67 -1.38 11.54 -6.25
CA TYR A 67 -1.07 10.23 -6.80
C TYR A 67 -2.38 9.53 -7.15
N HIS A 68 -2.47 9.01 -8.36
CA HIS A 68 -3.59 8.18 -8.79
C HIS A 68 -3.09 6.90 -9.43
N TYR A 69 -3.92 5.88 -9.40
CA TYR A 69 -3.67 4.65 -10.13
C TYR A 69 -4.97 4.06 -10.65
N GLU A 70 -4.86 3.39 -11.80
CA GLU A 70 -5.88 2.53 -12.39
C GLU A 70 -5.29 1.15 -12.62
N SER A 71 -6.10 0.11 -12.46
CA SER A 71 -5.66 -1.25 -12.78
C SER A 71 -6.78 -2.09 -13.39
N LEU A 72 -6.40 -2.93 -14.34
CA LEU A 72 -7.22 -4.02 -14.85
C LEU A 72 -6.72 -5.32 -14.24
N ASN A 73 -7.62 -6.08 -13.60
CA ASN A 73 -7.27 -7.26 -12.82
C ASN A 73 -8.00 -8.48 -13.36
N PHE A 74 -7.24 -9.49 -13.77
CA PHE A 74 -7.75 -10.77 -14.23
C PHE A 74 -7.32 -11.86 -13.26
N SER A 75 -8.20 -12.79 -12.90
CA SER A 75 -7.87 -13.97 -12.12
C SER A 75 -8.51 -15.22 -12.73
N TYR A 76 -7.72 -16.27 -12.83
CA TYR A 76 -8.12 -17.58 -13.35
C TYR A 76 -7.96 -18.65 -12.27
N PHE A 77 -9.02 -19.41 -12.05
CA PHE A 77 -9.10 -20.47 -11.05
C PHE A 77 -8.94 -21.83 -11.73
N SER A 78 -7.92 -22.58 -11.32
CA SER A 78 -7.60 -23.90 -11.85
C SER A 78 -7.33 -24.91 -10.74
N LYS A 79 -7.00 -26.12 -11.13
CA LYS A 79 -6.55 -27.18 -10.21
C LYS A 79 -5.22 -27.73 -10.71
N LEU A 80 -4.28 -27.90 -9.78
CA LEU A 80 -2.98 -28.52 -10.02
C LEU A 80 -2.72 -29.52 -8.87
N PHE A 81 -2.41 -30.77 -9.20
CA PHE A 81 -2.23 -31.86 -8.21
C PHE A 81 -3.39 -31.99 -7.21
N GLY A 82 -4.64 -31.84 -7.70
CA GLY A 82 -5.84 -31.94 -6.88
C GLY A 82 -6.13 -30.74 -5.96
N LYS A 83 -5.25 -29.75 -5.92
CA LYS A 83 -5.40 -28.51 -5.15
C LYS A 83 -5.78 -27.34 -6.05
N MET A 84 -6.51 -26.39 -5.50
CA MET A 84 -6.85 -25.15 -6.21
C MET A 84 -5.61 -24.28 -6.38
N VAL A 85 -5.43 -23.76 -7.59
CA VAL A 85 -4.42 -22.73 -7.93
C VAL A 85 -5.13 -21.52 -8.52
N ILE A 86 -4.71 -20.34 -8.09
CA ILE A 86 -5.20 -19.06 -8.57
C ILE A 86 -4.06 -18.37 -9.30
N TYR A 87 -4.24 -18.13 -10.59
CA TYR A 87 -3.35 -17.30 -11.40
C TYR A 87 -3.99 -15.92 -11.54
N SER A 88 -3.24 -14.87 -11.28
CA SER A 88 -3.74 -13.52 -11.52
C SER A 88 -2.73 -12.70 -12.30
N ALA A 89 -3.27 -11.82 -13.14
CA ALA A 89 -2.52 -10.81 -13.88
C ALA A 89 -3.19 -9.46 -13.66
N SER A 90 -2.39 -8.45 -13.35
CA SER A 90 -2.86 -7.08 -13.24
C SER A 90 -1.99 -6.19 -14.12
N PHE A 91 -2.65 -5.34 -14.90
CA PHE A 91 -2.02 -4.22 -15.57
C PHE A 91 -2.41 -2.95 -14.83
N MET A 92 -1.44 -2.13 -14.49
CA MET A 92 -1.65 -0.92 -13.70
C MET A 92 -0.94 0.26 -14.35
N THR A 93 -1.62 1.39 -14.39
CA THR A 93 -1.05 2.71 -14.66
C THR A 93 -1.11 3.54 -13.41
N ASP A 94 -0.12 4.38 -13.20
CA ASP A 94 -0.13 5.36 -12.13
C ASP A 94 0.48 6.70 -12.56
N GLY A 95 0.17 7.74 -11.80
CA GLY A 95 0.59 9.08 -12.14
C GLY A 95 0.27 10.11 -11.07
N SER A 96 0.33 11.37 -11.50
CA SER A 96 0.05 12.54 -10.69
C SER A 96 -1.01 13.43 -11.37
N ASP A 97 -1.25 14.62 -10.82
CA ASP A 97 -2.06 15.68 -11.44
C ASP A 97 -1.55 16.12 -12.84
N LYS A 98 -0.28 15.82 -13.17
CA LYS A 98 0.30 16.14 -14.49
C LYS A 98 0.06 15.03 -15.55
N GLY A 99 -0.41 13.85 -15.15
CA GLY A 99 -0.76 12.76 -16.06
C GLY A 99 -0.28 11.39 -15.63
N ILE A 100 -0.36 10.44 -16.57
CA ILE A 100 0.12 9.07 -16.38
C ILE A 100 1.64 9.06 -16.46
N GLU A 101 2.28 8.59 -15.40
CA GLU A 101 3.74 8.58 -15.28
C GLU A 101 4.34 7.18 -15.49
N ARG A 102 3.60 6.13 -15.18
CA ARG A 102 4.16 4.78 -15.15
C ARG A 102 3.15 3.70 -15.49
N MET A 103 3.64 2.65 -16.16
CA MET A 103 2.89 1.43 -16.44
C MET A 103 3.59 0.25 -15.79
N ARG A 104 2.84 -0.62 -15.13
CA ARG A 104 3.35 -1.77 -14.39
C ARG A 104 2.48 -2.99 -14.62
N GLY A 105 3.10 -4.15 -14.56
CA GLY A 105 2.42 -5.44 -14.54
C GLY A 105 2.66 -6.18 -13.23
N LEU A 106 1.69 -6.97 -12.83
CA LEU A 106 1.77 -7.84 -11.68
C LEU A 106 1.24 -9.21 -12.07
N LEU A 107 2.02 -10.26 -11.82
CA LEU A 107 1.62 -11.64 -12.03
C LEU A 107 1.65 -12.38 -10.69
N THR A 108 0.64 -13.18 -10.43
CA THR A 108 0.63 -14.03 -9.23
C THR A 108 0.26 -15.46 -9.58
N GLY A 109 0.91 -16.41 -8.90
CA GLY A 109 0.50 -17.79 -8.85
C GLY A 109 0.37 -18.20 -7.39
N THR A 110 -0.85 -18.55 -6.96
CA THR A 110 -1.15 -18.88 -5.57
C THR A 110 -1.72 -20.30 -5.47
N TRP A 111 -1.07 -21.15 -4.72
CA TRP A 111 -1.51 -22.51 -4.44
C TRP A 111 -2.23 -22.58 -3.10
N VAL A 112 -3.48 -23.06 -3.11
CA VAL A 112 -4.30 -23.22 -1.92
C VAL A 112 -3.98 -24.57 -1.27
N LEU A 113 -3.23 -24.55 -0.17
CA LEU A 113 -2.84 -25.74 0.58
C LEU A 113 -3.98 -26.24 1.45
N LYS A 114 -4.69 -25.34 2.13
CA LYS A 114 -5.81 -25.62 2.99
C LYS A 114 -6.87 -24.54 2.89
N ALA A 115 -8.11 -24.91 2.75
CA ALA A 115 -9.26 -24.01 2.76
C ALA A 115 -10.42 -24.71 3.50
N THR A 116 -10.52 -24.46 4.79
CA THR A 116 -11.63 -24.90 5.65
C THR A 116 -12.36 -23.68 6.20
N ARG A 117 -13.43 -23.89 6.95
CA ARG A 117 -14.15 -22.79 7.60
C ARG A 117 -13.26 -21.97 8.54
N ASP A 118 -12.35 -22.64 9.27
CA ASP A 118 -11.56 -22.02 10.33
C ASP A 118 -10.11 -21.76 9.91
N VAL A 119 -9.61 -22.45 8.88
CA VAL A 119 -8.19 -22.34 8.44
C VAL A 119 -8.11 -22.11 6.94
N GLN A 120 -7.39 -21.09 6.53
CA GLN A 120 -6.96 -20.84 5.15
C GLN A 120 -5.44 -20.77 5.12
N MET A 121 -4.82 -21.51 4.21
CA MET A 121 -3.37 -21.51 4.03
C MET A 121 -3.04 -21.56 2.55
N THR A 122 -2.21 -20.62 2.10
CA THR A 122 -1.75 -20.55 0.71
C THR A 122 -0.26 -20.26 0.66
N ILE A 123 0.38 -20.74 -0.40
CA ILE A 123 1.73 -20.30 -0.79
C ILE A 123 1.69 -19.82 -2.24
N GLY A 124 2.60 -18.98 -2.62
CA GLY A 124 2.63 -18.49 -4.00
C GLY A 124 3.87 -17.68 -4.33
N LEU A 125 3.85 -17.16 -5.54
CA LEU A 125 4.84 -16.24 -6.08
C LEU A 125 4.12 -15.01 -6.62
N LEU A 126 4.74 -13.87 -6.42
CA LEU A 126 4.34 -12.57 -6.92
C LEU A 126 5.46 -12.04 -7.80
N GLY A 127 5.19 -11.83 -9.09
CA GLY A 127 6.13 -11.29 -10.06
C GLY A 127 5.76 -9.86 -10.44
N PHE A 128 6.73 -8.97 -10.43
CA PHE A 128 6.60 -7.58 -10.85
C PHE A 128 7.17 -7.38 -12.25
N ILE A 129 6.34 -6.89 -13.17
CA ILE A 129 6.77 -6.39 -14.47
C ILE A 129 6.87 -4.87 -14.33
N ASP A 130 7.97 -4.44 -13.75
CA ASP A 130 8.24 -3.05 -13.42
C ASP A 130 9.75 -2.80 -13.46
N PRO A 131 10.24 -1.91 -14.34
CA PRO A 131 11.68 -1.60 -14.44
C PRO A 131 12.31 -1.15 -13.13
N ALA A 132 11.53 -0.50 -12.25
CA ALA A 132 12.02 -0.01 -10.97
C ALA A 132 11.90 -1.03 -9.82
N ALA A 133 11.36 -2.22 -10.06
CA ALA A 133 11.28 -3.24 -9.01
C ALA A 133 12.68 -3.67 -8.55
N ILE A 134 12.92 -3.60 -7.25
CA ILE A 134 14.18 -4.08 -6.63
C ILE A 134 14.25 -5.59 -6.72
N ILE A 135 13.13 -6.26 -6.41
CA ILE A 135 12.99 -7.71 -6.40
C ILE A 135 11.89 -8.07 -7.39
N PRO A 136 12.21 -8.67 -8.53
CA PRO A 136 11.22 -8.96 -9.57
C PRO A 136 10.26 -10.09 -9.19
N VAL A 137 10.65 -10.99 -8.29
CA VAL A 137 9.81 -12.11 -7.83
C VAL A 137 9.90 -12.23 -6.31
N VAL A 138 8.76 -12.27 -5.66
CA VAL A 138 8.63 -12.35 -4.20
C VAL A 138 7.78 -13.57 -3.82
N PRO A 139 8.25 -14.44 -2.91
CA PRO A 139 7.41 -15.50 -2.36
C PRO A 139 6.31 -14.91 -1.49
N THR A 140 5.13 -15.53 -1.56
CA THR A 140 3.97 -15.13 -0.76
C THR A 140 3.50 -16.28 0.10
N PHE A 141 3.03 -15.95 1.30
CA PHE A 141 2.45 -16.92 2.22
C PHE A 141 1.26 -16.30 2.92
N THR A 142 0.14 -17.01 2.91
CA THR A 142 -1.04 -16.61 3.68
C THR A 142 -1.39 -17.70 4.69
N TYR A 143 -1.60 -17.29 5.92
CA TYR A 143 -2.15 -18.13 6.96
C TYR A 143 -3.21 -17.37 7.73
N LYS A 144 -4.43 -17.88 7.73
CA LYS A 144 -5.54 -17.34 8.48
C LYS A 144 -6.18 -18.45 9.28
N GLN A 145 -6.25 -18.27 10.59
CA GLN A 145 -6.89 -19.21 11.50
C GLN A 145 -7.87 -18.48 12.42
N GLN A 146 -9.10 -18.95 12.42
CA GLN A 146 -10.15 -18.45 13.31
C GLN A 146 -10.37 -19.43 14.45
N TYR A 147 -10.40 -18.91 15.68
CA TYR A 147 -10.65 -19.66 16.91
C TYR A 147 -12.10 -19.44 17.38
N ARG A 148 -12.63 -20.37 18.19
CA ARG A 148 -14.04 -20.36 18.64
C ARG A 148 -14.38 -19.17 19.51
N ASP A 149 -13.43 -18.65 20.27
CA ASP A 149 -13.57 -17.51 21.19
C ASP A 149 -13.47 -16.14 20.51
N GLY A 150 -13.50 -16.10 19.17
CA GLY A 150 -13.49 -14.89 18.35
C GLY A 150 -12.10 -14.31 18.08
N TRP A 151 -11.02 -14.99 18.49
CA TRP A 151 -9.67 -14.66 18.05
C TRP A 151 -9.40 -15.13 16.63
N MET A 152 -8.54 -14.42 15.94
CA MET A 152 -8.07 -14.78 14.60
C MET A 152 -6.62 -14.37 14.42
N ILE A 153 -5.80 -15.29 13.94
CA ILE A 153 -4.47 -15.01 13.39
C ILE A 153 -4.65 -14.77 11.90
N ASP A 154 -4.10 -13.69 11.36
CA ASP A 154 -4.19 -13.32 9.94
C ASP A 154 -2.81 -12.84 9.47
N VAL A 155 -2.10 -13.72 8.77
CA VAL A 155 -0.75 -13.49 8.22
C VAL A 155 -0.82 -13.47 6.71
N LEU A 156 -0.30 -12.43 6.09
CA LEU A 156 -0.20 -12.26 4.64
C LEU A 156 1.20 -11.71 4.31
N LEU A 157 2.17 -12.58 4.17
CA LEU A 157 3.54 -12.17 3.83
C LEU A 157 3.73 -11.97 2.32
N PRO A 158 4.50 -10.93 1.94
CA PRO A 158 5.24 -9.98 2.79
C PRO A 158 4.44 -8.80 3.33
N LYS A 159 3.14 -8.70 3.04
CA LYS A 159 2.31 -7.51 3.30
C LYS A 159 2.12 -7.19 4.78
N GLY A 160 1.90 -8.21 5.64
CA GLY A 160 1.69 -7.95 7.06
C GLY A 160 1.19 -9.14 7.86
N ALA A 161 1.04 -8.94 9.18
CA ALA A 161 0.54 -9.94 10.11
C ALA A 161 -0.30 -9.25 11.22
N TYR A 162 -1.39 -9.89 11.59
CA TYR A 162 -2.36 -9.36 12.54
C TYR A 162 -2.89 -10.44 13.47
N LEU A 163 -3.03 -10.08 14.74
CA LEU A 163 -3.87 -10.76 15.71
C LEU A 163 -5.17 -9.98 15.83
N ARG A 164 -6.29 -10.63 15.56
CA ARG A 164 -7.62 -9.99 15.52
C ARG A 164 -8.53 -10.58 16.59
N LYS A 165 -9.39 -9.76 17.15
CA LYS A 165 -10.44 -10.17 18.09
C LYS A 165 -11.76 -9.55 17.67
N THR A 166 -12.78 -10.38 17.53
CA THR A 166 -14.15 -9.89 17.40
C THR A 166 -14.55 -9.25 18.73
N MET A 167 -14.95 -8.00 18.70
CA MET A 167 -15.36 -7.21 19.86
C MET A 167 -16.71 -6.58 19.57
N LEU A 168 -17.51 -6.40 20.62
CA LEU A 168 -18.87 -5.90 20.48
C LEU A 168 -19.67 -6.73 19.47
N ARG A 169 -20.90 -6.33 19.19
CA ARG A 169 -21.76 -7.12 18.28
C ARG A 169 -21.30 -7.04 16.81
N ASN A 170 -20.69 -5.92 16.40
CA ASN A 170 -20.36 -5.61 15.00
C ASN A 170 -18.92 -5.10 14.82
N GLY A 171 -18.06 -5.21 15.84
CA GLY A 171 -16.71 -4.66 15.82
C GLY A 171 -15.64 -5.74 15.75
N ARG A 172 -14.45 -5.32 15.28
CA ARG A 172 -13.23 -6.12 15.25
C ARG A 172 -12.04 -5.25 15.61
N LEU A 173 -11.30 -5.66 16.63
CA LEU A 173 -10.01 -5.07 16.99
C LEU A 173 -8.90 -5.91 16.39
N SER A 174 -7.90 -5.27 15.84
CA SER A 174 -6.70 -5.92 15.28
C SER A 174 -5.46 -5.25 15.85
N LEU A 175 -4.49 -6.05 16.25
CA LEU A 175 -3.13 -5.63 16.59
C LEU A 175 -2.18 -6.24 15.58
N GLY A 176 -1.29 -5.47 14.97
CA GLY A 176 -0.38 -6.01 13.98
C GLY A 176 0.47 -4.96 13.28
N ALA A 177 1.10 -5.39 12.21
CA ALA A 177 1.91 -4.54 11.37
C ALA A 177 1.68 -4.85 9.88
N ASP A 178 1.73 -3.82 9.05
CA ASP A 178 1.68 -3.92 7.60
C ASP A 178 2.81 -3.13 6.94
N LEU A 179 3.28 -3.69 5.83
CA LEU A 179 4.23 -3.07 4.92
C LEU A 179 3.44 -2.41 3.78
N SER A 180 3.72 -1.16 3.53
CA SER A 180 3.18 -0.39 2.41
C SER A 180 4.29 0.37 1.69
N THR A 181 4.00 0.80 0.48
CA THR A 181 4.88 1.68 -0.29
C THR A 181 4.06 2.88 -0.74
N THR A 182 4.57 4.07 -0.44
CA THR A 182 4.01 5.33 -0.92
C THR A 182 4.92 5.88 -2.00
N THR A 183 4.32 6.33 -3.10
CA THR A 183 5.04 6.84 -4.26
C THR A 183 4.58 8.26 -4.56
N PHE A 184 5.53 9.14 -4.86
CA PHE A 184 5.27 10.51 -5.33
C PHE A 184 6.10 10.78 -6.56
N TYR A 185 5.58 11.60 -7.48
CA TYR A 185 6.30 12.09 -8.64
C TYR A 185 6.78 13.51 -8.38
N LEU A 186 8.06 13.75 -8.63
CA LEU A 186 8.73 15.03 -8.42
C LEU A 186 9.11 15.59 -9.78
N TYR A 187 8.65 16.80 -10.05
CA TYR A 187 8.95 17.54 -11.26
C TYR A 187 9.89 18.70 -10.93
N ASP A 188 10.68 19.11 -11.90
CA ASP A 188 11.68 20.19 -11.76
C ASP A 188 12.66 19.97 -10.57
N PHE A 189 12.86 18.69 -10.20
CA PHE A 189 13.74 18.32 -9.10
C PHE A 189 15.20 18.63 -9.49
N LEU A 190 15.89 19.41 -8.65
CA LEU A 190 17.25 19.91 -8.89
C LEU A 190 17.42 20.72 -10.20
N GLY A 191 16.35 21.39 -10.67
CA GLY A 191 16.38 22.16 -11.92
C GLY A 191 16.49 21.30 -13.18
N SER A 192 16.10 20.05 -13.11
CA SER A 192 16.14 19.10 -14.24
C SER A 192 14.73 18.94 -14.82
N ASP A 193 14.63 18.92 -16.15
CA ASP A 193 13.37 18.62 -16.88
C ASP A 193 12.90 17.17 -16.75
N LYS A 194 13.66 16.35 -16.03
CA LYS A 194 13.34 14.94 -15.80
C LYS A 194 12.35 14.76 -14.66
N VAL A 195 11.51 13.74 -14.78
CA VAL A 195 10.61 13.32 -13.70
C VAL A 195 11.33 12.33 -12.79
N TYR A 196 11.31 12.61 -11.50
CA TYR A 196 11.84 11.74 -10.46
C TYR A 196 10.71 11.07 -9.68
N THR A 197 11.02 9.95 -9.10
CA THR A 197 10.10 9.19 -8.23
C THR A 197 10.67 9.18 -6.81
N LEU A 198 9.90 9.68 -5.85
CA LEU A 198 10.13 9.44 -4.43
C LEU A 198 9.36 8.19 -4.02
N SER A 199 10.05 7.14 -3.62
CA SER A 199 9.46 5.89 -3.14
C SER A 199 9.82 5.67 -1.69
N GLN A 200 8.79 5.55 -0.85
CA GLN A 200 8.92 5.33 0.59
C GLN A 200 8.37 3.97 0.97
N MET A 201 9.20 3.14 1.60
CA MET A 201 8.76 1.91 2.24
C MET A 201 8.31 2.25 3.66
N GLU A 202 7.11 1.87 4.01
CA GLU A 202 6.48 2.19 5.29
C GLU A 202 6.10 0.91 6.04
N ILE A 203 6.46 0.83 7.31
CA ILE A 203 5.99 -0.19 8.24
C ILE A 203 5.03 0.50 9.21
N ASN A 204 3.75 0.15 9.11
CA ASN A 204 2.71 0.67 9.99
C ASN A 204 2.36 -0.39 11.03
N SER A 205 2.69 -0.15 12.29
CA SER A 205 2.40 -1.07 13.40
C SER A 205 1.45 -0.42 14.41
N GLY A 206 0.47 -1.17 14.88
CA GLY A 206 -0.47 -0.61 15.85
C GLY A 206 -1.81 -1.32 15.92
N LEU A 207 -2.82 -0.57 16.36
CA LEU A 207 -4.19 -1.03 16.55
C LEU A 207 -5.06 -0.56 15.39
N THR A 208 -5.96 -1.44 14.96
CA THR A 208 -7.04 -1.11 14.01
C THR A 208 -8.35 -1.56 14.60
N TYR A 209 -9.30 -0.65 14.74
CA TYR A 209 -10.67 -0.98 15.09
C TYR A 209 -11.58 -0.78 13.88
N GLU A 210 -12.35 -1.81 13.53
CA GLU A 210 -13.31 -1.78 12.45
C GLU A 210 -14.70 -2.01 13.03
N HIS A 211 -15.66 -1.18 12.63
CA HIS A 211 -17.04 -1.28 13.05
C HIS A 211 -18.00 -1.32 11.86
N ASN A 212 -18.83 -2.35 11.79
CA ASN A 212 -19.85 -2.45 10.76
C ASN A 212 -21.04 -1.53 11.11
N LEU A 213 -21.20 -0.45 10.34
CA LEU A 213 -22.30 0.51 10.44
C LEU A 213 -23.51 0.05 9.59
N GLY A 214 -23.99 -1.17 9.84
CA GLY A 214 -25.04 -1.78 9.04
C GLY A 214 -24.53 -2.73 7.97
N ARG A 215 -25.24 -2.85 6.82
CA ARG A 215 -24.93 -3.90 5.82
C ARG A 215 -23.75 -3.58 4.92
N SER A 216 -23.60 -2.33 4.58
CA SER A 216 -22.71 -1.92 3.47
C SER A 216 -21.56 -1.02 3.89
N PHE A 217 -21.58 -0.48 5.10
CA PHE A 217 -20.54 0.46 5.56
C PHE A 217 -19.71 -0.14 6.68
N ILE A 218 -18.39 0.15 6.62
CA ILE A 218 -17.44 -0.20 7.67
C ILE A 218 -16.65 1.07 8.00
N ALA A 219 -16.76 1.53 9.24
CA ALA A 219 -15.90 2.56 9.79
C ALA A 219 -14.61 1.92 10.31
N THR A 220 -13.48 2.53 10.04
CA THR A 220 -12.15 2.06 10.45
C THR A 220 -11.40 3.18 11.16
N LEU A 221 -10.86 2.86 12.33
CA LEU A 221 -9.91 3.70 13.05
C LEU A 221 -8.59 2.93 13.15
N LYS A 222 -7.51 3.49 12.63
CA LYS A 222 -6.14 2.98 12.79
C LYS A 222 -5.31 3.95 13.60
N SER A 223 -4.48 3.43 14.51
CA SER A 223 -3.56 4.24 15.31
C SER A 223 -2.33 3.42 15.67
N GLY A 224 -1.16 4.02 15.59
CA GLY A 224 0.08 3.33 15.89
C GLY A 224 1.33 4.11 15.52
N MET A 225 2.40 3.37 15.29
CA MET A 225 3.70 3.90 14.89
C MET A 225 3.95 3.59 13.41
N LYS A 226 4.34 4.62 12.66
CA LYS A 226 4.82 4.52 11.29
C LYS A 226 6.34 4.65 11.30
N THR A 227 7.02 3.69 10.72
CA THR A 227 8.47 3.70 10.50
C THR A 227 8.74 3.71 9.01
N ILE A 228 9.63 4.59 8.54
CA ILE A 228 10.05 4.69 7.15
C ILE A 228 11.53 4.29 7.07
N PRO A 229 11.84 2.97 6.99
CA PRO A 229 13.22 2.50 6.98
C PRO A 229 13.97 2.91 5.72
N ARG A 230 13.23 3.22 4.65
CA ARG A 230 13.81 3.58 3.36
C ARG A 230 12.91 4.54 2.59
N SER A 231 13.50 5.66 2.19
CA SER A 231 12.91 6.66 1.30
C SER A 231 13.95 6.99 0.24
N ARG A 232 13.64 6.80 -1.06
CA ARG A 232 14.58 6.98 -2.16
C ARG A 232 14.00 7.85 -3.24
N ILE A 233 14.83 8.75 -3.78
CA ILE A 233 14.55 9.52 -4.98
C ILE A 233 15.43 8.96 -6.10
N PHE A 234 14.80 8.59 -7.22
CA PHE A 234 15.46 8.08 -8.41
C PHE A 234 14.76 8.58 -9.66
N GLU A 235 15.44 8.63 -10.80
CA GLU A 235 14.82 8.98 -12.06
C GLU A 235 13.74 7.95 -12.44
N LYS A 236 12.58 8.39 -12.91
CA LYS A 236 11.41 7.53 -13.19
C LYS A 236 11.74 6.34 -14.11
N SER A 237 12.64 6.54 -15.07
CA SER A 237 13.07 5.51 -16.02
C SER A 237 14.11 4.52 -15.46
N GLU A 238 14.68 4.81 -14.28
CA GLU A 238 15.76 4.05 -13.68
C GLU A 238 15.25 3.06 -12.62
N ARG A 239 16.13 2.13 -12.26
CA ARG A 239 15.88 1.21 -11.14
C ARG A 239 16.00 1.95 -9.81
N GLN A 240 15.20 1.54 -8.84
CA GLN A 240 15.23 2.10 -7.48
C GLN A 240 16.62 1.98 -6.80
N ASN A 241 17.50 1.11 -7.30
CA ASN A 241 18.89 1.02 -6.81
C ASN A 241 19.81 2.12 -7.35
N ASN A 242 19.43 2.79 -8.46
CA ASN A 242 20.13 3.93 -9.05
C ASN A 242 19.57 5.25 -8.49
N TYR A 243 19.46 5.33 -7.18
CA TYR A 243 18.90 6.49 -6.51
C TYR A 243 19.90 7.66 -6.46
N VAL A 244 19.37 8.87 -6.56
CA VAL A 244 20.14 10.13 -6.39
C VAL A 244 20.15 10.59 -4.94
N TRP A 245 19.16 10.15 -4.15
CA TRP A 245 19.03 10.50 -2.73
C TRP A 245 18.36 9.37 -1.95
N GLU A 246 18.81 9.14 -0.72
CA GLU A 246 18.21 8.18 0.21
C GLU A 246 18.17 8.75 1.62
N ALA A 247 17.07 8.56 2.29
CA ALA A 247 16.90 8.88 3.72
C ALA A 247 16.10 7.82 4.44
N SER A 248 16.19 7.85 5.74
CA SER A 248 15.26 7.21 6.68
C SER A 248 14.62 8.29 7.53
N ALA A 249 13.41 8.05 8.00
CA ALA A 249 12.74 8.95 8.93
C ALA A 249 12.57 8.29 10.29
N ASP A 250 12.62 9.12 11.33
CA ASP A 250 12.32 8.66 12.68
C ASP A 250 10.88 8.13 12.77
N PRO A 251 10.64 7.12 13.63
CA PRO A 251 9.30 6.61 13.85
C PRO A 251 8.35 7.73 14.30
N SER A 252 7.19 7.80 13.68
CA SER A 252 6.16 8.80 13.96
C SER A 252 4.85 8.14 14.37
N PHE A 253 4.10 8.80 15.25
CA PHE A 253 2.75 8.39 15.59
C PHE A 253 1.78 8.77 14.48
N TYR A 254 0.83 7.89 14.17
CA TYR A 254 -0.21 8.18 13.18
C TYR A 254 -1.60 7.79 13.68
N VAL A 255 -2.59 8.53 13.21
CA VAL A 255 -4.02 8.21 13.32
C VAL A 255 -4.62 8.29 11.93
N ASN A 256 -5.42 7.30 11.58
CA ASN A 256 -6.13 7.25 10.30
C ASN A 256 -7.60 6.88 10.54
N LEU A 257 -8.50 7.62 9.91
CA LEU A 257 -9.93 7.36 9.88
C LEU A 257 -10.34 6.98 8.46
N GLY A 258 -11.13 5.94 8.33
CA GLY A 258 -11.61 5.46 7.04
C GLY A 258 -13.08 5.07 7.06
N LEU A 259 -13.73 5.19 5.93
CA LEU A 259 -15.07 4.68 5.68
C LEU A 259 -15.04 3.85 4.39
N SER A 260 -15.43 2.59 4.50
CA SER A 260 -15.54 1.69 3.36
C SER A 260 -16.99 1.40 3.06
N PHE A 261 -17.33 1.40 1.77
CA PHE A 261 -18.67 1.08 1.28
C PHE A 261 -18.62 -0.14 0.35
N ASN A 262 -19.44 -1.16 0.65
CA ASN A 262 -19.60 -2.33 -0.21
C ASN A 262 -21.09 -2.48 -0.60
N PRO A 263 -21.49 -2.02 -1.81
CA PRO A 263 -22.86 -2.10 -2.26
C PRO A 263 -23.37 -3.53 -2.46
N PHE A 264 -22.45 -4.48 -2.66
CA PHE A 264 -22.76 -5.90 -2.94
C PHE A 264 -22.67 -6.80 -1.72
N ALA A 265 -22.66 -6.25 -0.51
CA ALA A 265 -22.62 -7.03 0.72
C ALA A 265 -23.86 -7.96 0.83
N LYS A 266 -23.63 -9.27 0.73
CA LYS A 266 -24.71 -10.27 0.87
C LYS A 266 -25.26 -10.25 2.29
N LYS A 267 -26.60 -10.40 2.40
CA LYS A 267 -27.29 -10.62 3.66
C LYS A 267 -26.67 -11.85 4.35
N ARG A 268 -26.03 -11.70 5.50
CA ARG A 268 -25.77 -12.84 6.38
C ARG A 268 -27.13 -13.36 6.84
N ARG A 269 -27.53 -14.53 6.36
CA ARG A 269 -28.63 -15.32 6.90
C ARG A 269 -28.22 -15.97 8.21
#